data_d61d812279a5f4247f605318c9e86f64
#
_entry.id   d61d812279a5f4247f605318c9e86f64
#
_cell.length_a   1.000
_cell.length_b   1.000
_cell.length_c   1.000
_cell.angle_alpha   90.00
_cell.angle_beta   90.00
_cell.angle_gamma   90.00
#
_symmetry.space_group_name_H-M   'P 1'
#
loop_
_entity.id
_entity.type
_entity.pdbx_description
1 polymer ?
#
loop_
_entity_poly.entity_id
_entity_poly.type
_entity_poly.pdbx_seq_one_letter_code
_entity_poly.pdbx_strand_id
1 'polypeptide(L)'
;MIEATLGVRLEREIREQPGVWRRLAASDEAAALAQLLRGKEVAFVGSGSSLFAAQLGALALRRRGVPAVALAATEVRFEAPAYRGRTVVALSQSGRSRDILDAVEALEPALLIALTNDAASPLAGRSDLAFLLEAGVETAVPATKTVTATVALLLWAAGLSGGPTERSARTLAACADAVEAWLGGSGPDEVAGVAAQVAPLRSLVFVGSGYGVPVARELALKVNEATYLHAEGFAAGEFRHGSAALLEAGTALCGIVDEASRDLVERPLSEAARSGALRFAIGAGPAPEGVPVLGPLTAEAFNTLGWLVTGQLLALYVGRARGIDGDAPRGLSKFLS
;
A
#
# COMPACT_ATOMS: atom_id res chain seq x y z
N MET A 1 -16.81 -12.85 22.14
CA MET A 1 -17.11 -11.46 22.51
C MET A 1 -15.85 -10.59 22.68
N ILE A 2 -14.73 -11.11 23.17
CA ILE A 2 -13.48 -10.35 23.32
C ILE A 2 -12.88 -9.96 21.96
N GLU A 3 -12.97 -10.80 20.94
CA GLU A 3 -12.42 -10.56 19.60
C GLU A 3 -13.00 -9.33 18.88
N ALA A 4 -14.28 -9.04 19.09
CA ALA A 4 -14.96 -7.90 18.44
C ALA A 4 -14.52 -6.52 19.00
N THR A 5 -13.77 -6.49 20.11
CA THR A 5 -13.28 -5.24 20.73
C THR A 5 -11.83 -4.89 20.36
N LEU A 6 -11.12 -5.78 19.68
CA LEU A 6 -9.72 -5.59 19.27
C LEU A 6 -9.67 -4.93 17.87
N GLY A 7 -8.81 -3.95 17.69
CA GLY A 7 -8.61 -3.28 16.39
C GLY A 7 -9.83 -2.50 15.90
N VAL A 8 -10.62 -1.91 16.80
CA VAL A 8 -11.87 -1.18 16.45
C VAL A 8 -11.57 0.08 15.64
N ARG A 9 -10.51 0.81 16.00
CA ARG A 9 -10.09 2.00 15.25
C ARG A 9 -9.56 1.61 13.88
N LEU A 10 -8.74 0.57 13.82
CA LEU A 10 -8.18 0.03 12.59
C LEU A 10 -9.30 -0.41 11.63
N GLU A 11 -10.31 -1.15 12.10
CA GLU A 11 -11.45 -1.54 11.27
C GLU A 11 -12.24 -0.34 10.76
N ARG A 12 -12.53 0.62 11.63
CA ARG A 12 -13.24 1.83 11.22
C ARG A 12 -12.47 2.57 10.13
N GLU A 13 -11.16 2.76 10.31
CA GLU A 13 -10.30 3.46 9.35
C GLU A 13 -10.15 2.70 8.03
N ILE A 14 -10.18 1.35 8.04
CA ILE A 14 -10.27 0.53 6.83
C ILE A 14 -11.58 0.81 6.09
N ARG A 15 -12.70 0.87 6.80
CA ARG A 15 -14.04 1.11 6.21
C ARG A 15 -14.25 2.54 5.73
N GLU A 16 -13.50 3.51 6.23
CA GLU A 16 -13.57 4.92 5.81
C GLU A 16 -12.90 5.19 4.45
N GLN A 17 -12.07 4.28 3.93
CA GLN A 17 -11.25 4.49 2.74
C GLN A 17 -12.06 4.84 1.48
N PRO A 18 -13.17 4.16 1.14
CA PRO A 18 -13.97 4.52 -0.03
C PRO A 18 -14.44 5.98 -0.01
N GLY A 19 -14.83 6.48 1.17
CA GLY A 19 -15.24 7.88 1.36
C GLY A 19 -14.09 8.86 1.13
N VAL A 20 -12.86 8.50 1.53
CA VAL A 20 -11.65 9.31 1.26
C VAL A 20 -11.40 9.41 -0.25
N TRP A 21 -11.47 8.29 -0.97
CA TRP A 21 -11.22 8.28 -2.41
C TRP A 21 -12.27 9.08 -3.20
N ARG A 22 -13.53 9.09 -2.76
CA ARG A 22 -14.58 9.93 -3.37
C ARG A 22 -14.28 11.43 -3.18
N ARG A 23 -13.78 11.84 -1.99
CA ARG A 23 -13.35 13.23 -1.79
C ARG A 23 -12.19 13.60 -2.70
N LEU A 24 -11.18 12.75 -2.78
CA LEU A 24 -10.07 12.94 -3.74
C LEU A 24 -10.57 13.01 -5.19
N ALA A 25 -11.49 12.12 -5.60
CA ALA A 25 -12.05 12.11 -6.95
C ALA A 25 -12.84 13.40 -7.29
N ALA A 26 -13.34 14.11 -6.29
CA ALA A 26 -14.03 15.39 -6.44
C ALA A 26 -13.09 16.61 -6.38
N SER A 27 -11.78 16.41 -6.14
CA SER A 27 -10.77 17.47 -6.03
C SER A 27 -9.96 17.62 -7.33
N ASP A 28 -9.26 18.75 -7.48
CA ASP A 28 -8.33 19.00 -8.58
C ASP A 28 -6.88 18.59 -8.25
N GLU A 29 -6.64 18.01 -7.07
CA GLU A 29 -5.30 17.73 -6.54
C GLU A 29 -4.47 16.85 -7.49
N ALA A 30 -5.07 15.78 -8.04
CA ALA A 30 -4.35 14.90 -8.96
C ALA A 30 -3.99 15.59 -10.28
N ALA A 31 -4.83 16.48 -10.79
CA ALA A 31 -4.55 17.26 -12.01
C ALA A 31 -3.42 18.25 -11.77
N ALA A 32 -3.44 18.95 -10.64
CA ALA A 32 -2.38 19.88 -10.24
C ALA A 32 -1.04 19.13 -10.05
N LEU A 33 -1.05 18.01 -9.33
CA LEU A 33 0.15 17.17 -9.14
C LEU A 33 0.69 16.66 -10.48
N ALA A 34 -0.16 16.14 -11.37
CA ALA A 34 0.24 15.66 -12.68
C ALA A 34 0.92 16.75 -13.53
N GLN A 35 0.42 17.98 -13.46
CA GLN A 35 1.00 19.13 -14.17
C GLN A 35 2.40 19.44 -13.65
N LEU A 36 2.61 19.40 -12.34
CA LEU A 36 3.90 19.67 -11.71
C LEU A 36 4.96 18.62 -12.03
N LEU A 37 4.55 17.36 -12.20
CA LEU A 37 5.47 16.24 -12.46
C LEU A 37 5.81 16.08 -13.96
N ARG A 38 5.11 16.78 -14.85
CA ARG A 38 5.31 16.65 -16.30
C ARG A 38 6.71 17.10 -16.72
N GLY A 39 7.43 16.22 -17.41
CA GLY A 39 8.78 16.51 -17.93
C GLY A 39 9.85 16.65 -16.86
N LYS A 40 9.60 16.17 -15.64
CA LYS A 40 10.53 16.21 -14.52
C LYS A 40 11.22 14.87 -14.29
N GLU A 41 12.39 14.90 -13.67
CA GLU A 41 12.96 13.75 -13.00
C GLU A 41 12.52 13.78 -11.54
N VAL A 42 11.80 12.77 -11.11
CA VAL A 42 11.09 12.75 -9.82
C VAL A 42 11.75 11.79 -8.85
N ALA A 43 12.06 12.26 -7.65
CA ALA A 43 12.44 11.43 -6.52
C ALA A 43 11.30 11.44 -5.49
N PHE A 44 10.66 10.30 -5.28
CA PHE A 44 9.73 10.10 -4.17
C PHE A 44 10.51 9.69 -2.94
N VAL A 45 10.16 10.26 -1.78
CA VAL A 45 10.81 9.95 -0.50
C VAL A 45 9.75 9.52 0.51
N GLY A 46 9.97 8.39 1.18
CA GLY A 46 9.05 7.84 2.18
C GLY A 46 9.74 6.89 3.16
N SER A 47 9.08 6.61 4.28
CA SER A 47 9.47 5.59 5.24
C SER A 47 8.30 4.64 5.50
N GLY A 48 8.55 3.34 5.74
CA GLY A 48 7.51 2.34 5.99
C GLY A 48 6.46 2.31 4.87
N SER A 49 5.18 2.42 5.23
CA SER A 49 4.06 2.45 4.26
C SER A 49 4.18 3.57 3.23
N SER A 50 4.72 4.73 3.62
CA SER A 50 4.97 5.83 2.68
C SER A 50 6.04 5.48 1.64
N LEU A 51 7.04 4.66 1.98
CA LEU A 51 8.01 4.16 1.00
C LEU A 51 7.35 3.24 -0.03
N PHE A 52 6.44 2.37 0.40
CA PHE A 52 5.75 1.47 -0.54
C PHE A 52 4.77 2.25 -1.43
N ALA A 53 4.10 3.27 -0.91
CA ALA A 53 3.33 4.22 -1.72
C ALA A 53 4.23 4.98 -2.72
N ALA A 54 5.43 5.43 -2.30
CA ALA A 54 6.43 6.04 -3.16
C ALA A 54 6.87 5.10 -4.30
N GLN A 55 7.08 3.81 -4.01
CA GLN A 55 7.42 2.79 -5.01
C GLN A 55 6.30 2.61 -6.05
N LEU A 56 5.03 2.63 -5.62
CA LEU A 56 3.87 2.59 -6.52
C LEU A 56 3.81 3.82 -7.42
N GLY A 57 3.98 5.03 -6.86
CA GLY A 57 4.01 6.28 -7.61
C GLY A 57 5.15 6.33 -8.62
N ALA A 58 6.37 5.96 -8.21
CA ALA A 58 7.52 5.90 -9.09
C ALA A 58 7.33 4.90 -10.24
N LEU A 59 6.77 3.72 -9.96
CA LEU A 59 6.45 2.73 -10.99
C LEU A 59 5.39 3.26 -11.97
N ALA A 60 4.35 3.91 -11.44
CA ALA A 60 3.29 4.49 -12.25
C ALA A 60 3.83 5.55 -13.24
N LEU A 61 4.70 6.44 -12.79
CA LEU A 61 5.36 7.43 -13.64
C LEU A 61 6.30 6.77 -14.68
N ARG A 62 7.12 5.80 -14.27
CA ARG A 62 8.01 5.08 -15.21
C ARG A 62 7.24 4.36 -16.31
N ARG A 63 6.09 3.77 -16.01
CA ARG A 63 5.20 3.18 -17.03
C ARG A 63 4.67 4.19 -18.05
N ARG A 64 4.76 5.49 -17.75
CA ARG A 64 4.42 6.61 -18.63
C ARG A 64 5.65 7.29 -19.25
N GLY A 65 6.83 6.69 -19.11
CA GLY A 65 8.08 7.24 -19.64
C GLY A 65 8.67 8.41 -18.84
N VAL A 66 8.14 8.69 -17.64
CA VAL A 66 8.68 9.73 -16.76
C VAL A 66 9.75 9.12 -15.85
N PRO A 67 11.00 9.63 -15.85
CA PRO A 67 12.05 9.15 -14.96
C PRO A 67 11.66 9.37 -13.50
N ALA A 68 11.54 8.30 -12.73
CA ALA A 68 11.15 8.38 -11.32
C ALA A 68 11.81 7.27 -10.48
N VAL A 69 12.20 7.63 -9.25
CA VAL A 69 12.76 6.71 -8.26
C VAL A 69 11.98 6.84 -6.95
N ALA A 70 12.08 5.81 -6.10
CA ALA A 70 11.58 5.87 -4.73
C ALA A 70 12.74 5.60 -3.78
N LEU A 71 12.95 6.49 -2.83
CA LEU A 71 14.06 6.49 -1.89
C LEU A 71 13.52 6.25 -0.47
N ALA A 72 14.17 5.35 0.26
CA ALA A 72 13.93 5.21 1.69
C ALA A 72 14.54 6.41 2.41
N ALA A 73 13.76 7.16 3.18
CA ALA A 73 14.21 8.40 3.78
C ALA A 73 15.50 8.24 4.62
N THR A 74 15.59 7.14 5.40
CA THR A 74 16.77 6.84 6.23
C THR A 74 18.04 6.59 5.42
N GLU A 75 17.90 6.13 4.16
CA GLU A 75 19.02 5.78 3.29
C GLU A 75 19.46 6.94 2.40
N VAL A 76 18.66 8.01 2.27
CA VAL A 76 18.96 9.17 1.43
C VAL A 76 20.33 9.75 1.71
N ARG A 77 20.77 9.81 2.97
CA ARG A 77 22.09 10.35 3.36
C ARG A 77 23.27 9.68 2.64
N PHE A 78 23.10 8.44 2.18
CA PHE A 78 24.16 7.69 1.49
C PHE A 78 24.14 7.91 -0.03
N GLU A 79 23.02 8.34 -0.59
CA GLU A 79 22.81 8.44 -2.04
C GLU A 79 22.37 9.84 -2.50
N ALA A 80 22.18 10.80 -1.60
CA ALA A 80 21.68 12.14 -1.90
C ALA A 80 22.42 12.84 -3.07
N PRO A 81 23.75 12.74 -3.23
CA PRO A 81 24.43 13.43 -4.33
C PRO A 81 23.91 13.06 -5.72
N ALA A 82 23.39 11.83 -5.91
CA ALA A 82 22.84 11.38 -7.18
C ALA A 82 21.45 11.99 -7.50
N TYR A 83 20.78 12.57 -6.50
CA TYR A 83 19.39 13.02 -6.60
C TYR A 83 19.19 14.50 -6.26
N ARG A 84 20.24 15.22 -5.87
CA ARG A 84 20.18 16.67 -5.60
C ARG A 84 19.64 17.46 -6.78
N GLY A 85 18.87 18.51 -6.47
CA GLY A 85 18.31 19.41 -7.48
C GLY A 85 17.19 18.82 -8.32
N ARG A 86 16.69 17.60 -8.00
CA ARG A 86 15.52 17.01 -8.66
C ARG A 86 14.21 17.55 -8.07
N THR A 87 13.11 17.25 -8.73
CA THR A 87 11.78 17.39 -8.12
C THR A 87 11.62 16.29 -7.09
N VAL A 88 11.42 16.66 -5.83
CA VAL A 88 11.18 15.72 -4.72
C VAL A 88 9.72 15.74 -4.33
N VAL A 89 9.10 14.56 -4.26
CA VAL A 89 7.77 14.35 -3.68
C VAL A 89 7.97 13.61 -2.36
N ALA A 90 7.81 14.31 -1.24
CA ALA A 90 7.98 13.77 0.10
C ALA A 90 6.63 13.29 0.67
N LEU A 91 6.56 12.02 1.05
CA LEU A 91 5.35 11.37 1.54
C LEU A 91 5.44 11.16 3.06
N SER A 92 4.57 11.84 3.80
CA SER A 92 4.49 11.66 5.26
C SER A 92 3.09 12.01 5.76
N GLN A 93 2.38 11.01 6.28
CA GLN A 93 1.04 11.20 6.83
C GLN A 93 1.00 12.36 7.85
N SER A 94 1.90 12.38 8.82
CA SER A 94 1.98 13.42 9.84
C SER A 94 2.75 14.67 9.39
N GLY A 95 3.60 14.55 8.36
CA GLY A 95 4.55 15.59 7.98
C GLY A 95 5.57 15.97 9.07
N ARG A 96 5.71 15.12 10.11
CA ARG A 96 6.57 15.36 11.29
C ARG A 96 7.71 14.35 11.42
N SER A 97 7.76 13.32 10.55
CA SER A 97 8.83 12.31 10.58
C SER A 97 10.20 12.97 10.40
N ARG A 98 11.07 12.77 11.37
CA ARG A 98 12.44 13.31 11.34
C ARG A 98 13.22 12.82 10.13
N ASP A 99 13.11 11.52 9.83
CA ASP A 99 13.79 10.92 8.69
C ASP A 99 13.42 11.60 7.36
N ILE A 100 12.13 11.95 7.18
CA ILE A 100 11.66 12.65 5.98
C ILE A 100 12.22 14.06 5.91
N LEU A 101 12.22 14.79 7.02
CA LEU A 101 12.72 16.16 7.06
C LEU A 101 14.24 16.21 6.79
N ASP A 102 14.99 15.28 7.36
CA ASP A 102 16.45 15.18 7.14
C ASP A 102 16.76 14.73 5.70
N ALA A 103 15.97 13.82 5.13
CA ALA A 103 16.11 13.40 3.73
C ALA A 103 15.86 14.55 2.75
N VAL A 104 14.83 15.34 2.98
CA VAL A 104 14.52 16.52 2.15
C VAL A 104 15.66 17.53 2.20
N GLU A 105 16.21 17.80 3.39
CA GLU A 105 17.33 18.71 3.56
C GLU A 105 18.58 18.21 2.81
N ALA A 106 18.89 16.91 2.88
CA ALA A 106 20.04 16.32 2.19
C ALA A 106 19.91 16.32 0.65
N LEU A 107 18.68 16.24 0.13
CA LEU A 107 18.42 16.22 -1.32
C LEU A 107 18.49 17.60 -1.97
N GLU A 108 18.37 18.69 -1.20
CA GLU A 108 18.40 20.05 -1.74
C GLU A 108 17.53 20.17 -3.02
N PRO A 109 16.19 19.91 -2.94
CA PRO A 109 15.34 19.79 -4.12
C PRO A 109 15.23 21.12 -4.89
N ALA A 110 15.13 21.04 -6.23
CA ALA A 110 14.77 22.20 -7.05
C ALA A 110 13.27 22.54 -6.95
N LEU A 111 12.45 21.57 -6.60
CA LEU A 111 11.02 21.69 -6.29
C LEU A 111 10.68 20.64 -5.24
N LEU A 112 10.18 21.07 -4.10
CA LEU A 112 9.70 20.21 -3.02
C LEU A 112 8.18 20.18 -3.00
N ILE A 113 7.60 19.00 -3.15
CA ILE A 113 6.17 18.73 -3.06
C ILE A 113 5.94 17.84 -1.84
N ALA A 114 5.07 18.25 -0.93
CA ALA A 114 4.63 17.41 0.19
C ALA A 114 3.31 16.71 -0.14
N LEU A 115 3.20 15.42 0.18
CA LEU A 115 1.95 14.71 0.32
C LEU A 115 1.76 14.39 1.80
N THR A 116 0.82 15.06 2.45
CA THR A 116 0.60 14.96 3.91
C THR A 116 -0.88 15.06 4.25
N ASN A 117 -1.23 14.60 5.45
CA ASN A 117 -2.59 14.75 5.98
C ASN A 117 -2.72 15.93 6.97
N ASP A 118 -1.64 16.68 7.20
CA ASP A 118 -1.57 17.81 8.13
C ASP A 118 -0.97 19.06 7.47
N ALA A 119 -1.84 20.02 7.13
CA ALA A 119 -1.43 21.30 6.52
C ALA A 119 -0.53 22.16 7.42
N ALA A 120 -0.58 21.97 8.75
CA ALA A 120 0.23 22.70 9.72
C ALA A 120 1.53 21.96 10.08
N SER A 121 1.87 20.90 9.33
CA SER A 121 3.07 20.12 9.60
C SER A 121 4.35 20.82 9.17
N PRO A 122 5.50 20.50 9.81
CA PRO A 122 6.80 21.01 9.41
C PRO A 122 7.14 20.72 7.93
N LEU A 123 6.73 19.55 7.40
CA LEU A 123 6.96 19.20 6.00
C LEU A 123 6.15 20.12 5.06
N ALA A 124 4.86 20.35 5.36
CA ALA A 124 4.04 21.27 4.58
C ALA A 124 4.60 22.70 4.59
N GLY A 125 5.06 23.17 5.77
CA GLY A 125 5.64 24.51 5.92
C GLY A 125 7.00 24.72 5.23
N ARG A 126 7.72 23.62 4.89
CA ARG A 126 9.00 23.66 4.17
C ARG A 126 8.87 23.43 2.67
N SER A 127 7.73 22.89 2.22
CA SER A 127 7.53 22.55 0.82
C SER A 127 7.08 23.76 -0.01
N ASP A 128 7.45 23.78 -1.28
CA ASP A 128 6.94 24.74 -2.25
C ASP A 128 5.44 24.59 -2.47
N LEU A 129 4.96 23.34 -2.41
CA LEU A 129 3.55 22.97 -2.55
C LEU A 129 3.23 21.78 -1.63
N ALA A 130 2.08 21.84 -0.97
CA ALA A 130 1.57 20.74 -0.15
C ALA A 130 0.20 20.28 -0.66
N PHE A 131 0.08 19.00 -0.95
CA PHE A 131 -1.16 18.33 -1.31
C PHE A 131 -1.70 17.59 -0.08
N LEU A 132 -2.94 17.87 0.27
CA LEU A 132 -3.58 17.28 1.43
C LEU A 132 -4.33 16.00 1.03
N LEU A 133 -4.15 14.95 1.84
CA LEU A 133 -4.78 13.65 1.58
C LEU A 133 -6.27 13.62 1.91
N GLU A 134 -6.78 14.62 2.64
CA GLU A 134 -8.19 14.73 3.06
C GLU A 134 -8.74 13.43 3.71
N ALA A 135 -7.82 12.65 4.33
CA ALA A 135 -8.16 11.34 4.89
C ALA A 135 -8.85 11.43 6.26
N GLY A 136 -8.94 12.63 6.83
CA GLY A 136 -9.42 12.81 8.20
C GLY A 136 -8.45 12.27 9.24
N VAL A 137 -8.88 12.21 10.50
CA VAL A 137 -8.03 11.75 11.61
C VAL A 137 -7.82 10.25 11.54
N GLU A 138 -6.57 9.81 11.55
CA GLU A 138 -6.16 8.40 11.59
C GLU A 138 -5.42 8.13 12.91
N THR A 139 -6.00 7.27 13.75
CA THR A 139 -5.59 7.06 15.16
C THR A 139 -5.02 5.68 15.46
N ALA A 140 -5.35 4.67 14.65
CA ALA A 140 -4.70 3.36 14.74
C ALA A 140 -3.22 3.50 14.36
N VAL A 141 -2.34 2.75 15.03
CA VAL A 141 -0.89 2.82 14.75
C VAL A 141 -0.60 2.37 13.32
N PRO A 142 -1.09 1.23 12.83
CA PRO A 142 -0.93 0.86 11.43
C PRO A 142 -1.66 1.85 10.53
N ALA A 143 -0.96 2.44 9.60
CA ALA A 143 -1.54 3.36 8.62
C ALA A 143 -2.38 2.60 7.58
N THR A 144 -3.57 3.10 7.27
CA THR A 144 -4.52 2.50 6.33
C THR A 144 -5.04 3.50 5.31
N LYS A 145 -5.97 4.37 5.69
CA LYS A 145 -6.65 5.31 4.79
C LYS A 145 -5.71 6.39 4.25
N THR A 146 -4.72 6.82 5.01
CA THR A 146 -3.74 7.78 4.51
C THR A 146 -2.80 7.15 3.48
N VAL A 147 -2.44 5.88 3.63
CA VAL A 147 -1.66 5.13 2.64
C VAL A 147 -2.41 5.01 1.33
N THR A 148 -3.66 4.53 1.38
CA THR A 148 -4.44 4.34 0.16
C THR A 148 -4.87 5.66 -0.48
N ALA A 149 -5.07 6.73 0.29
CA ALA A 149 -5.26 8.08 -0.24
C ALA A 149 -4.03 8.55 -1.03
N THR A 150 -2.83 8.36 -0.46
CA THR A 150 -1.56 8.67 -1.14
C THR A 150 -1.42 7.86 -2.44
N VAL A 151 -1.67 6.56 -2.39
CA VAL A 151 -1.61 5.68 -3.57
C VAL A 151 -2.63 6.12 -4.63
N ALA A 152 -3.87 6.40 -4.23
CA ALA A 152 -4.91 6.86 -5.15
C ALA A 152 -4.50 8.16 -5.87
N LEU A 153 -3.99 9.14 -5.13
CA LEU A 153 -3.54 10.42 -5.67
C LEU A 153 -2.37 10.23 -6.65
N LEU A 154 -1.38 9.42 -6.29
CA LEU A 154 -0.21 9.15 -7.14
C LEU A 154 -0.55 8.38 -8.42
N LEU A 155 -1.38 7.34 -8.32
CA LEU A 155 -1.81 6.57 -9.48
C LEU A 155 -2.69 7.41 -10.42
N TRP A 156 -3.57 8.22 -9.86
CA TRP A 156 -4.39 9.13 -10.64
C TRP A 156 -3.56 10.19 -11.34
N ALA A 157 -2.66 10.90 -10.62
CA ALA A 157 -1.77 11.88 -11.22
C ALA A 157 -0.90 11.29 -12.35
N ALA A 158 -0.34 10.09 -12.15
CA ALA A 158 0.40 9.38 -13.19
C ALA A 158 -0.49 8.99 -14.38
N GLY A 159 -1.75 8.62 -14.15
CA GLY A 159 -2.73 8.31 -15.19
C GLY A 159 -3.07 9.50 -16.09
N LEU A 160 -3.09 10.71 -15.55
CA LEU A 160 -3.38 11.96 -16.27
C LEU A 160 -2.29 12.38 -17.25
N SER A 161 -1.10 11.81 -17.17
CA SER A 161 -0.04 12.04 -18.15
C SER A 161 -0.40 11.55 -19.56
N GLY A 162 -1.53 10.82 -19.74
CA GLY A 162 -1.95 10.24 -21.01
C GLY A 162 -3.46 10.21 -21.26
N GLY A 163 -4.31 10.89 -20.49
CA GLY A 163 -5.76 10.84 -20.71
C GLY A 163 -6.57 11.94 -20.00
N PRO A 164 -7.87 12.07 -20.29
CA PRO A 164 -8.73 13.08 -19.69
C PRO A 164 -8.91 12.88 -18.18
N THR A 165 -8.83 13.97 -17.43
CA THR A 165 -9.01 14.05 -15.96
C THR A 165 -10.32 13.41 -15.48
N GLU A 166 -11.43 13.69 -16.16
CA GLU A 166 -12.76 13.21 -15.80
C GLU A 166 -12.90 11.67 -15.82
N ARG A 167 -12.22 11.01 -16.77
CA ARG A 167 -12.28 9.54 -16.85
C ARG A 167 -11.61 8.90 -15.64
N SER A 168 -10.47 9.43 -15.20
CA SER A 168 -9.74 8.91 -14.05
C SER A 168 -10.49 9.15 -12.72
N ALA A 169 -11.13 10.32 -12.56
CA ALA A 169 -11.98 10.63 -11.42
C ALA A 169 -13.16 9.65 -11.30
N ARG A 170 -13.88 9.44 -12.40
CA ARG A 170 -15.00 8.47 -12.43
C ARG A 170 -14.54 7.05 -12.15
N THR A 171 -13.37 6.66 -12.63
CA THR A 171 -12.81 5.33 -12.36
C THR A 171 -12.42 5.16 -10.90
N LEU A 172 -11.87 6.20 -10.25
CA LEU A 172 -11.57 6.17 -8.82
C LEU A 172 -12.85 6.12 -7.97
N ALA A 173 -13.88 6.88 -8.32
CA ALA A 173 -15.17 6.83 -7.65
C ALA A 173 -15.83 5.43 -7.79
N ALA A 174 -15.81 4.85 -8.98
CA ALA A 174 -16.31 3.49 -9.20
C ALA A 174 -15.52 2.42 -8.42
N CYS A 175 -14.19 2.62 -8.26
CA CYS A 175 -13.38 1.77 -7.40
C CYS A 175 -13.83 1.88 -5.93
N ALA A 176 -14.12 3.11 -5.46
CA ALA A 176 -14.64 3.33 -4.11
C ALA A 176 -15.99 2.61 -3.90
N ASP A 177 -16.91 2.68 -4.87
CA ASP A 177 -18.21 2.02 -4.80
C ASP A 177 -18.07 0.48 -4.76
N ALA A 178 -17.17 -0.07 -5.57
CA ALA A 178 -16.91 -1.51 -5.60
C ALA A 178 -16.32 -2.01 -4.26
N VAL A 179 -15.36 -1.28 -3.70
CA VAL A 179 -14.74 -1.62 -2.41
C VAL A 179 -15.74 -1.48 -1.27
N GLU A 180 -16.56 -0.43 -1.25
CA GLU A 180 -17.61 -0.25 -0.22
C GLU A 180 -18.65 -1.36 -0.27
N ALA A 181 -19.12 -1.72 -1.48
CA ALA A 181 -20.05 -2.84 -1.66
C ALA A 181 -19.46 -4.18 -1.19
N TRP A 182 -18.17 -4.43 -1.49
CA TRP A 182 -17.47 -5.62 -1.04
C TRP A 182 -17.31 -5.65 0.49
N LEU A 183 -16.95 -4.52 1.12
CA LEU A 183 -16.85 -4.38 2.58
C LEU A 183 -18.20 -4.51 3.30
N GLY A 184 -19.30 -4.16 2.63
CA GLY A 184 -20.68 -4.33 3.13
C GLY A 184 -21.32 -5.68 2.81
N GLY A 185 -20.69 -6.48 1.95
CA GLY A 185 -21.16 -7.81 1.51
C GLY A 185 -20.42 -8.97 2.19
N SER A 186 -20.14 -10.03 1.41
CA SER A 186 -19.47 -11.26 1.88
C SER A 186 -17.94 -11.10 2.08
N GLY A 187 -17.34 -10.05 1.56
CA GLY A 187 -15.89 -9.87 1.58
C GLY A 187 -15.24 -10.02 2.96
N PRO A 188 -15.77 -9.37 4.01
CA PRO A 188 -15.22 -9.53 5.36
C PRO A 188 -15.25 -10.98 5.87
N ASP A 189 -16.32 -11.73 5.60
CA ASP A 189 -16.47 -13.13 6.02
C ASP A 189 -15.49 -14.04 5.25
N GLU A 190 -15.29 -13.80 3.97
CA GLU A 190 -14.31 -14.52 3.14
C GLU A 190 -12.89 -14.31 3.67
N VAL A 191 -12.53 -13.06 3.99
CA VAL A 191 -11.23 -12.73 4.58
C VAL A 191 -11.07 -13.33 5.97
N ALA A 192 -12.11 -13.30 6.80
CA ALA A 192 -12.09 -13.90 8.14
C ALA A 192 -11.87 -15.43 8.08
N GLY A 193 -12.48 -16.11 7.09
CA GLY A 193 -12.27 -17.53 6.86
C GLY A 193 -10.80 -17.89 6.54
N VAL A 194 -10.13 -17.08 5.73
CA VAL A 194 -8.70 -17.25 5.43
C VAL A 194 -7.85 -16.85 6.64
N ALA A 195 -8.20 -15.76 7.32
CA ALA A 195 -7.47 -15.29 8.50
C ALA A 195 -7.43 -16.34 9.61
N ALA A 196 -8.52 -17.06 9.84
CA ALA A 196 -8.58 -18.16 10.81
C ALA A 196 -7.60 -19.30 10.48
N GLN A 197 -7.35 -19.56 9.20
CA GLN A 197 -6.38 -20.56 8.75
C GLN A 197 -4.93 -20.04 8.86
N VAL A 198 -4.70 -18.74 8.65
CA VAL A 198 -3.39 -18.10 8.73
C VAL A 198 -2.94 -17.89 10.18
N ALA A 199 -3.86 -17.56 11.09
CA ALA A 199 -3.54 -17.19 12.46
C ALA A 199 -2.67 -18.18 13.23
N PRO A 200 -2.82 -19.52 13.13
CA PRO A 200 -1.99 -20.48 13.84
C PRO A 200 -0.62 -20.73 13.18
N LEU A 201 -0.38 -20.20 11.99
CA LEU A 201 0.84 -20.46 11.23
C LEU A 201 2.05 -19.68 11.79
N ARG A 202 3.25 -20.07 11.35
CA ARG A 202 4.50 -19.47 11.79
C ARG A 202 4.89 -18.24 10.98
N SER A 203 4.55 -18.22 9.68
CA SER A 203 4.87 -17.13 8.79
C SER A 203 3.90 -17.03 7.62
N LEU A 204 3.84 -15.83 7.03
CA LEU A 204 3.08 -15.51 5.83
C LEU A 204 3.97 -14.79 4.83
N VAL A 205 4.09 -15.36 3.64
CA VAL A 205 4.82 -14.74 2.54
C VAL A 205 3.82 -14.13 1.54
N PHE A 206 4.07 -12.88 1.15
CA PHE A 206 3.37 -12.24 0.05
C PHE A 206 4.26 -12.19 -1.19
N VAL A 207 3.73 -12.55 -2.35
CA VAL A 207 4.45 -12.44 -3.63
C VAL A 207 3.62 -11.68 -4.64
N GLY A 208 4.27 -10.81 -5.41
CA GLY A 208 3.62 -10.05 -6.46
C GLY A 208 4.59 -9.67 -7.58
N SER A 209 4.07 -9.10 -8.66
CA SER A 209 4.87 -8.54 -9.75
C SER A 209 4.35 -7.16 -10.15
N GLY A 210 5.19 -6.33 -10.75
CA GLY A 210 4.81 -4.96 -11.09
C GLY A 210 4.31 -4.18 -9.86
N TYR A 211 3.08 -3.68 -9.91
CA TYR A 211 2.45 -3.02 -8.75
C TYR A 211 2.25 -3.96 -7.56
N GLY A 212 2.16 -5.27 -7.79
CA GLY A 212 2.03 -6.26 -6.73
C GLY A 212 3.26 -6.34 -5.81
N VAL A 213 4.46 -5.91 -6.24
CA VAL A 213 5.67 -5.96 -5.40
C VAL A 213 5.59 -5.00 -4.20
N PRO A 214 5.38 -3.69 -4.39
CA PRO A 214 5.24 -2.78 -3.25
C PRO A 214 3.97 -3.07 -2.43
N VAL A 215 2.90 -3.56 -3.04
CA VAL A 215 1.72 -4.04 -2.29
C VAL A 215 2.08 -5.22 -1.40
N ALA A 216 2.76 -6.25 -1.90
CA ALA A 216 3.19 -7.41 -1.11
C ALA A 216 4.02 -6.99 0.12
N ARG A 217 4.91 -6.02 -0.04
CA ARG A 217 5.73 -5.46 1.07
C ARG A 217 4.89 -4.68 2.07
N GLU A 218 3.96 -3.87 1.60
CA GLU A 218 3.04 -3.12 2.48
C GLU A 218 2.14 -4.07 3.28
N LEU A 219 1.60 -5.12 2.66
CA LEU A 219 0.78 -6.09 3.35
C LEU A 219 1.58 -6.90 4.38
N ALA A 220 2.82 -7.26 4.06
CA ALA A 220 3.71 -7.90 5.03
C ALA A 220 3.97 -6.97 6.24
N LEU A 221 4.19 -5.67 6.02
CA LEU A 221 4.32 -4.69 7.09
C LEU A 221 3.05 -4.65 7.97
N LYS A 222 1.86 -4.58 7.36
CA LYS A 222 0.59 -4.57 8.11
C LYS A 222 0.40 -5.83 8.96
N VAL A 223 0.75 -6.99 8.43
CA VAL A 223 0.69 -8.27 9.17
C VAL A 223 1.69 -8.23 10.33
N ASN A 224 2.93 -7.82 10.12
CA ASN A 224 3.93 -7.70 11.19
C ASN A 224 3.45 -6.77 12.31
N GLU A 225 2.91 -5.59 11.95
CA GLU A 225 2.42 -4.59 12.90
C GLU A 225 1.21 -5.08 13.71
N ALA A 226 0.18 -5.59 13.04
CA ALA A 226 -1.11 -5.86 13.66
C ALA A 226 -1.24 -7.25 14.27
N THR A 227 -0.32 -8.20 13.98
CA THR A 227 -0.51 -9.62 14.33
C THR A 227 0.68 -10.27 15.03
N TYR A 228 1.86 -9.67 14.96
CA TYR A 228 3.15 -10.25 15.37
C TYR A 228 3.47 -11.59 14.69
N LEU A 229 2.80 -11.90 13.59
CA LEU A 229 3.14 -13.00 12.70
C LEU A 229 4.26 -12.53 11.78
N HIS A 230 5.33 -13.30 11.67
CA HIS A 230 6.40 -12.95 10.73
C HIS A 230 5.88 -12.97 9.29
N ALA A 231 5.99 -11.86 8.60
CA ALA A 231 5.58 -11.74 7.21
C ALA A 231 6.61 -10.99 6.37
N GLU A 232 6.80 -11.44 5.11
CA GLU A 232 7.70 -10.84 4.15
C GLU A 232 7.02 -10.68 2.78
N GLY A 233 7.43 -9.64 2.03
CA GLY A 233 6.92 -9.36 0.68
C GLY A 233 8.03 -9.40 -0.38
N PHE A 234 7.83 -10.22 -1.43
CA PHE A 234 8.80 -10.44 -2.49
C PHE A 234 8.26 -10.13 -3.88
N ALA A 235 9.17 -9.83 -4.80
CA ALA A 235 8.88 -9.99 -6.22
C ALA A 235 8.78 -11.49 -6.54
N ALA A 236 7.73 -11.89 -7.25
CA ALA A 236 7.44 -13.31 -7.52
C ALA A 236 8.58 -14.04 -8.24
N GLY A 237 9.28 -13.35 -9.15
CA GLY A 237 10.47 -13.87 -9.81
C GLY A 237 11.62 -14.10 -8.84
N GLU A 238 11.94 -13.08 -8.02
CA GLU A 238 13.05 -13.11 -7.06
C GLU A 238 12.82 -14.11 -5.92
N PHE A 239 11.58 -14.32 -5.50
CA PHE A 239 11.22 -15.29 -4.47
C PHE A 239 11.79 -16.69 -4.74
N ARG A 240 11.82 -17.08 -6.01
CA ARG A 240 12.31 -18.40 -6.45
C ARG A 240 13.84 -18.57 -6.37
N HIS A 241 14.58 -17.47 -6.22
CA HIS A 241 16.05 -17.49 -6.10
C HIS A 241 16.54 -17.70 -4.65
N GLY A 242 15.84 -18.53 -3.88
CA GLY A 242 16.23 -18.96 -2.54
C GLY A 242 15.09 -18.91 -1.53
N SER A 243 14.31 -17.83 -1.49
CA SER A 243 13.24 -17.66 -0.47
C SER A 243 12.10 -18.69 -0.60
N ALA A 244 11.95 -19.36 -1.75
CA ALA A 244 10.99 -20.46 -1.91
C ALA A 244 11.27 -21.64 -0.94
N ALA A 245 12.50 -21.78 -0.44
CA ALA A 245 12.85 -22.77 0.59
C ALA A 245 12.13 -22.52 1.96
N LEU A 246 11.52 -21.35 2.17
CA LEU A 246 10.71 -21.05 3.35
C LEU A 246 9.36 -21.78 3.35
N LEU A 247 8.93 -22.29 2.18
CA LEU A 247 7.61 -22.91 2.04
C LEU A 247 7.61 -24.33 2.61
N GLU A 248 6.80 -24.53 3.63
CA GLU A 248 6.57 -25.83 4.27
C GLU A 248 5.19 -25.86 4.95
N ALA A 249 4.77 -27.02 5.41
CA ALA A 249 3.60 -27.12 6.28
C ALA A 249 3.77 -26.23 7.52
N GLY A 250 2.76 -25.39 7.80
CA GLY A 250 2.85 -24.37 8.88
C GLY A 250 3.28 -22.98 8.39
N THR A 251 3.46 -22.78 7.09
CA THR A 251 3.61 -21.46 6.45
C THR A 251 2.47 -21.16 5.50
N ALA A 252 2.29 -19.91 5.11
CA ALA A 252 1.34 -19.50 4.09
C ALA A 252 2.01 -18.68 2.99
N LEU A 253 1.49 -18.77 1.77
CA LEU A 253 1.84 -17.92 0.64
C LEU A 253 0.59 -17.24 0.09
N CYS A 254 0.62 -15.92 0.03
CA CYS A 254 -0.38 -15.08 -0.63
C CYS A 254 0.17 -14.52 -1.94
N GLY A 255 -0.50 -14.80 -3.05
CA GLY A 255 -0.20 -14.19 -4.34
C GLY A 255 -1.00 -12.90 -4.55
N ILE A 256 -0.34 -11.80 -4.96
CA ILE A 256 -1.04 -10.60 -5.46
C ILE A 256 -1.20 -10.77 -6.97
N VAL A 257 -2.44 -10.97 -7.42
CA VAL A 257 -2.74 -11.41 -8.78
C VAL A 257 -3.51 -10.37 -9.56
N ASP A 258 -2.99 -9.99 -10.72
CA ASP A 258 -3.72 -9.32 -11.80
C ASP A 258 -3.53 -10.08 -13.12
N GLU A 259 -4.24 -9.66 -14.17
CA GLU A 259 -4.14 -10.30 -15.48
C GLU A 259 -2.72 -10.25 -16.06
N ALA A 260 -2.03 -9.11 -15.89
CA ALA A 260 -0.71 -8.88 -16.47
C ALA A 260 0.44 -9.63 -15.76
N SER A 261 0.25 -10.03 -14.50
CA SER A 261 1.28 -10.67 -13.67
C SER A 261 0.97 -12.11 -13.28
N ARG A 262 -0.16 -12.62 -13.74
CA ARG A 262 -0.69 -13.95 -13.35
C ARG A 262 0.34 -15.08 -13.47
N ASP A 263 0.92 -15.24 -14.65
CA ASP A 263 1.86 -16.32 -14.96
C ASP A 263 3.09 -16.33 -14.05
N LEU A 264 3.53 -15.14 -13.61
CA LEU A 264 4.65 -14.98 -12.68
C LEU A 264 4.27 -15.39 -11.25
N VAL A 265 3.03 -15.10 -10.82
CA VAL A 265 2.54 -15.38 -9.46
C VAL A 265 2.03 -16.83 -9.32
N GLU A 266 1.51 -17.42 -10.37
CA GLU A 266 1.03 -18.81 -10.38
C GLU A 266 2.14 -19.83 -10.03
N ARG A 267 3.37 -19.56 -10.45
CA ARG A 267 4.50 -20.46 -10.17
C ARG A 267 4.78 -20.60 -8.67
N PRO A 268 5.01 -19.53 -7.89
CA PRO A 268 5.13 -19.62 -6.43
C PRO A 268 3.93 -20.27 -5.75
N LEU A 269 2.70 -19.98 -6.20
CA LEU A 269 1.49 -20.62 -5.66
C LEU A 269 1.47 -22.12 -5.90
N SER A 270 1.95 -22.58 -7.05
CA SER A 270 2.08 -24.00 -7.36
C SER A 270 3.20 -24.67 -6.54
N GLU A 271 4.29 -23.97 -6.26
CA GLU A 271 5.38 -24.42 -5.38
C GLU A 271 4.88 -24.56 -3.94
N ALA A 272 4.10 -23.59 -3.45
CA ALA A 272 3.46 -23.65 -2.13
C ALA A 272 2.54 -24.89 -1.97
N ALA A 273 1.77 -25.23 -3.02
CA ALA A 273 0.95 -26.46 -3.00
C ALA A 273 1.78 -27.73 -2.82
N ARG A 274 2.93 -27.82 -3.49
CA ARG A 274 3.81 -29.00 -3.41
C ARG A 274 4.51 -29.13 -2.05
N SER A 275 4.78 -28.02 -1.38
CA SER A 275 5.43 -27.98 -0.07
C SER A 275 4.46 -28.16 1.10
N GLY A 276 3.15 -28.22 0.85
CA GLY A 276 2.12 -28.30 1.88
C GLY A 276 1.83 -26.97 2.58
N ALA A 277 2.34 -25.84 2.08
CA ALA A 277 2.02 -24.52 2.59
C ALA A 277 0.58 -24.14 2.24
N LEU A 278 -0.09 -23.40 3.15
CA LEU A 278 -1.37 -22.77 2.85
C LEU A 278 -1.18 -21.77 1.70
N ARG A 279 -2.12 -21.75 0.77
CA ARG A 279 -2.07 -20.81 -0.36
C ARG A 279 -3.40 -20.12 -0.59
N PHE A 280 -3.33 -18.83 -0.88
CA PHE A 280 -4.46 -18.00 -1.29
C PHE A 280 -3.95 -16.83 -2.14
N ALA A 281 -4.86 -16.05 -2.71
CA ALA A 281 -4.52 -14.88 -3.51
C ALA A 281 -5.36 -13.67 -3.10
N ILE A 282 -4.82 -12.48 -3.33
CA ILE A 282 -5.53 -11.22 -3.31
C ILE A 282 -5.47 -10.66 -4.73
N GLY A 283 -6.63 -10.31 -5.30
CA GLY A 283 -6.64 -9.80 -6.66
C GLY A 283 -7.99 -9.83 -7.35
N ALA A 284 -7.93 -9.73 -8.67
CA ALA A 284 -9.10 -9.82 -9.55
C ALA A 284 -8.88 -10.90 -10.62
N GLY A 285 -9.92 -11.67 -10.88
CA GLY A 285 -9.91 -12.69 -11.91
C GLY A 285 -9.65 -14.12 -11.40
N PRO A 286 -9.67 -15.12 -12.29
CA PRO A 286 -9.51 -16.51 -11.91
C PRO A 286 -8.11 -16.78 -11.35
N ALA A 287 -8.05 -17.45 -10.21
CA ALA A 287 -6.83 -17.98 -9.62
C ALA A 287 -6.51 -19.37 -10.17
N PRO A 288 -5.31 -19.88 -9.88
CA PRO A 288 -4.99 -21.29 -10.07
C PRO A 288 -6.01 -22.17 -9.36
N GLU A 289 -6.25 -23.37 -9.92
CA GLU A 289 -7.21 -24.32 -9.36
C GLU A 289 -6.98 -24.57 -7.86
N GLY A 290 -8.04 -24.47 -7.07
CA GLY A 290 -7.99 -24.66 -5.62
C GLY A 290 -7.32 -23.54 -4.83
N VAL A 291 -7.14 -22.35 -5.42
CA VAL A 291 -6.64 -21.15 -4.72
C VAL A 291 -7.80 -20.18 -4.51
N PRO A 292 -8.23 -19.92 -3.25
CA PRO A 292 -9.22 -18.88 -2.99
C PRO A 292 -8.65 -17.50 -3.35
N VAL A 293 -9.44 -16.67 -4.03
CA VAL A 293 -9.11 -15.28 -4.36
C VAL A 293 -9.97 -14.34 -3.53
N LEU A 294 -9.31 -13.43 -2.85
CA LEU A 294 -9.92 -12.43 -1.99
C LEU A 294 -9.85 -11.06 -2.65
N GLY A 295 -10.87 -10.26 -2.43
CA GLY A 295 -10.86 -8.85 -2.76
C GLY A 295 -11.97 -8.43 -3.73
N PRO A 296 -12.23 -7.12 -3.79
CA PRO A 296 -13.24 -6.56 -4.68
C PRO A 296 -12.77 -6.60 -6.14
N LEU A 297 -13.72 -6.74 -7.06
CA LEU A 297 -13.48 -6.50 -8.48
C LEU A 297 -13.46 -4.98 -8.73
N THR A 298 -12.29 -4.45 -9.01
CA THR A 298 -12.08 -3.03 -9.29
C THR A 298 -11.57 -2.82 -10.72
N ALA A 299 -11.60 -1.58 -11.20
CA ALA A 299 -10.99 -1.25 -12.48
C ALA A 299 -9.45 -1.38 -12.40
N GLU A 300 -8.81 -1.91 -13.44
CA GLU A 300 -7.36 -2.20 -13.50
C GLU A 300 -6.48 -1.05 -12.99
N ALA A 301 -6.84 0.20 -13.34
CA ALA A 301 -6.06 1.39 -12.95
C ALA A 301 -5.93 1.56 -11.42
N PHE A 302 -6.88 1.04 -10.63
CA PHE A 302 -6.93 1.18 -9.18
C PHE A 302 -7.05 -0.16 -8.43
N ASN A 303 -6.74 -1.27 -9.06
CA ASN A 303 -6.74 -2.59 -8.42
C ASN A 303 -5.89 -2.63 -7.14
N THR A 304 -4.78 -1.88 -7.12
CA THR A 304 -3.91 -1.75 -5.95
C THR A 304 -4.65 -1.29 -4.70
N LEU A 305 -5.68 -0.44 -4.83
CA LEU A 305 -6.48 0.03 -3.69
C LEU A 305 -7.31 -1.11 -3.08
N GLY A 306 -7.94 -1.91 -3.92
CA GLY A 306 -8.67 -3.10 -3.49
C GLY A 306 -7.75 -4.13 -2.82
N TRP A 307 -6.56 -4.35 -3.36
CA TRP A 307 -5.58 -5.27 -2.78
C TRP A 307 -5.10 -4.80 -1.40
N LEU A 308 -4.82 -3.50 -1.25
CA LEU A 308 -4.41 -2.91 0.02
C LEU A 308 -5.51 -3.06 1.07
N VAL A 309 -6.76 -2.72 0.75
CA VAL A 309 -7.89 -2.85 1.68
C VAL A 309 -8.10 -4.30 2.11
N THR A 310 -8.04 -5.25 1.17
CA THR A 310 -8.18 -6.68 1.45
C THR A 310 -7.08 -7.17 2.41
N GLY A 311 -5.83 -6.80 2.16
CA GLY A 311 -4.71 -7.19 3.01
C GLY A 311 -4.72 -6.52 4.38
N GLN A 312 -5.17 -5.27 4.48
CA GLN A 312 -5.39 -4.58 5.77
C GLN A 312 -6.47 -5.29 6.60
N LEU A 313 -7.56 -5.71 5.96
CA LEU A 313 -8.62 -6.48 6.62
C LEU A 313 -8.14 -7.87 7.05
N LEU A 314 -7.30 -8.53 6.23
CA LEU A 314 -6.65 -9.78 6.59
C LEU A 314 -5.76 -9.60 7.84
N ALA A 315 -4.93 -8.57 7.88
CA ALA A 315 -4.08 -8.28 9.04
C ALA A 315 -4.91 -8.04 10.30
N LEU A 316 -6.00 -7.28 10.22
CA LEU A 316 -6.94 -7.06 11.32
C LEU A 316 -7.51 -8.40 11.84
N TYR A 317 -8.02 -9.26 10.97
CA TYR A 317 -8.68 -10.50 11.39
C TYR A 317 -7.68 -11.55 11.87
N VAL A 318 -6.50 -11.64 11.28
CA VAL A 318 -5.41 -12.47 11.83
C VAL A 318 -5.01 -11.98 13.22
N GLY A 319 -4.90 -10.66 13.43
CA GLY A 319 -4.62 -10.07 14.74
C GLY A 319 -5.68 -10.44 15.78
N ARG A 320 -6.96 -10.30 15.45
CA ARG A 320 -8.09 -10.71 16.30
C ARG A 320 -8.03 -12.19 16.66
N ALA A 321 -7.83 -13.06 15.68
CA ALA A 321 -7.73 -14.51 15.90
C ALA A 321 -6.52 -14.89 16.76
N ARG A 322 -5.50 -14.06 16.80
CA ARG A 322 -4.32 -14.21 17.66
C ARG A 322 -4.46 -13.49 19.02
N GLY A 323 -5.58 -12.81 19.29
CA GLY A 323 -5.81 -12.04 20.50
C GLY A 323 -4.98 -10.75 20.60
N ILE A 324 -4.57 -10.17 19.45
CA ILE A 324 -3.74 -8.97 19.36
C ILE A 324 -4.63 -7.76 19.05
N ASP A 325 -4.45 -6.67 19.81
CA ASP A 325 -5.07 -5.38 19.49
C ASP A 325 -4.25 -4.66 18.42
N GLY A 326 -4.76 -4.69 17.18
CA GLY A 326 -4.13 -4.00 16.06
C GLY A 326 -4.15 -2.48 16.15
N ASP A 327 -4.93 -1.88 17.04
CA ASP A 327 -4.98 -0.42 17.21
C ASP A 327 -3.71 0.16 17.85
N ALA A 328 -3.06 -0.61 18.72
CA ALA A 328 -1.90 -0.18 19.51
C ALA A 328 -0.88 -1.32 19.65
N PRO A 329 -0.18 -1.69 18.57
CA PRO A 329 0.82 -2.76 18.62
C PRO A 329 1.96 -2.44 19.57
N ARG A 330 2.48 -3.49 20.25
CA ARG A 330 3.59 -3.32 21.19
C ARG A 330 4.84 -2.75 20.51
N GLY A 331 5.52 -1.84 21.20
CA GLY A 331 6.78 -1.27 20.73
C GLY A 331 6.65 -0.32 19.55
N LEU A 332 5.44 -0.02 19.09
CA LEU A 332 5.18 0.94 18.04
C LEU A 332 4.37 2.13 18.57
N SER A 333 4.59 3.29 17.97
CA SER A 333 3.81 4.50 18.21
C SER A 333 3.35 5.08 16.88
N LYS A 334 2.24 5.84 16.89
CA LYS A 334 1.70 6.45 15.66
C LYS A 334 2.70 7.40 14.99
N PHE A 335 3.57 8.02 15.80
CA PHE A 335 4.60 8.94 15.33
C PHE A 335 5.96 8.48 15.87
N LEU A 336 6.94 8.34 14.97
CA LEU A 336 8.33 8.17 15.34
C LEU A 336 8.89 9.57 15.64
N SER A 337 9.35 9.77 16.88
CA SER A 337 10.01 11.00 17.34
C SER A 337 11.48 11.01 16.94
#